data_d8e8c8fd38f4627d71395ad498af6382
#
_entry.id   d8e8c8fd38f4627d71395ad498af6382
#
_cell.length_a   1.000
_cell.length_b   1.000
_cell.length_c   1.000
_cell.angle_alpha   90.00
_cell.angle_beta   90.00
_cell.angle_gamma   90.00
#
_symmetry.space_group_name_H-M   'P 1'
#
loop_
_entity.id
_entity.type
_entity.pdbx_description
1 polymer ?
#
loop_
_entity_poly.entity_id
_entity_poly.type
_entity_poly.pdbx_seq_one_letter_code
_entity_poly.pdbx_strand_id
1 'polypeptide(L)'
;DLPLGWYLVVSTLNNGAICSINTTAKEVTINEKNGAPTVDKEVLEDSTNTYGKGNDADVGDTVTFRATIKVTDGDPKNYVLHDKMSEGLTFQGITSVTRTNAGTSAHDTLNENTHYTLKKGAAVTDSVDPNCTFELAFKENVLKPNDVVVVEYTAVINEKAVIGSTGNPNEATLEYKDGTRGTPSSTKTYTWKIDIYKYFQDSAGTKKPLKDATFVLYRQNSSNTPEYAKISADKIEWVTEKEQATPLTSDEEGKIAISRLDADTYYLEETKAPTGYNPLTSPI
;
A
#
# COMPACT_ATOMS: atom_id res chain seq x y z
N ASP A 1 26.54 -7.88 43.22
CA ASP A 1 26.96 -6.59 43.87
C ASP A 1 28.14 -6.03 43.12
N LEU A 2 28.11 -4.74 42.75
CA LEU A 2 29.20 -4.03 42.11
C LEU A 2 30.04 -3.32 43.16
N PRO A 3 31.38 -3.26 43.02
CA PRO A 3 32.22 -2.49 43.90
C PRO A 3 31.96 -0.98 43.77
N LEU A 4 32.41 -0.20 44.75
CA LEU A 4 32.36 1.26 44.67
C LEU A 4 33.19 1.76 43.47
N GLY A 5 32.60 2.64 42.65
CA GLY A 5 33.28 3.14 41.46
C GLY A 5 32.35 3.85 40.46
N TRP A 6 32.96 4.22 39.34
CA TRP A 6 32.25 4.76 38.18
C TRP A 6 31.92 3.65 37.21
N TYR A 7 30.70 3.67 36.69
CA TYR A 7 30.17 2.67 35.75
C TYR A 7 29.65 3.36 34.50
N LEU A 8 30.05 2.85 33.35
CA LEU A 8 29.42 3.16 32.07
C LEU A 8 28.36 2.06 31.78
N VAL A 9 27.12 2.48 31.69
CA VAL A 9 26.03 1.62 31.26
C VAL A 9 25.78 1.92 29.80
N VAL A 10 25.94 0.92 28.94
CA VAL A 10 25.75 1.05 27.49
C VAL A 10 24.42 0.42 27.12
N SER A 11 23.60 1.18 26.39
CA SER A 11 22.35 0.72 25.82
C SER A 11 22.51 0.40 24.34
N THR A 12 21.84 -0.63 23.85
CA THR A 12 21.74 -0.91 22.42
C THR A 12 20.87 0.11 21.67
N LEU A 13 20.08 0.90 22.41
CA LEU A 13 19.18 1.91 21.84
C LEU A 13 19.80 3.30 21.80
N ASN A 14 20.76 3.62 22.69
CA ASN A 14 21.43 4.92 22.74
C ASN A 14 22.79 4.87 23.44
N ASN A 15 23.41 6.03 23.62
CA ASN A 15 24.77 6.25 24.12
C ASN A 15 25.04 5.79 25.57
N GLY A 16 24.02 5.31 26.28
CA GLY A 16 24.18 4.89 27.67
C GLY A 16 24.26 6.02 28.67
N ALA A 17 24.63 5.68 29.91
CA ALA A 17 24.75 6.60 31.01
C ALA A 17 26.00 6.30 31.84
N ILE A 18 26.58 7.34 32.45
CA ILE A 18 27.63 7.21 33.44
C ILE A 18 27.02 7.40 34.82
N CYS A 19 27.23 6.46 35.70
CA CYS A 19 26.82 6.55 37.10
C CYS A 19 27.96 6.23 38.06
N SER A 20 27.83 6.64 39.34
CA SER A 20 28.76 6.28 40.38
C SER A 20 28.07 5.56 41.52
N ILE A 21 28.67 4.48 42.02
CA ILE A 21 28.28 3.82 43.24
C ILE A 21 29.32 4.20 44.31
N ASN A 22 28.89 4.79 45.43
CA ASN A 22 29.72 5.21 46.51
C ASN A 22 29.07 4.88 47.85
N THR A 23 29.70 5.28 48.97
CA THR A 23 29.19 4.96 50.32
C THR A 23 27.86 5.59 50.67
N THR A 24 27.49 6.67 49.97
CA THR A 24 26.20 7.37 50.16
C THR A 24 25.13 6.98 49.15
N ALA A 25 25.56 6.55 47.94
CA ALA A 25 24.67 6.05 46.88
C ALA A 25 24.93 4.54 46.66
N LYS A 26 24.32 3.72 47.52
CA LYS A 26 24.47 2.25 47.49
C LYS A 26 23.69 1.56 46.36
N GLU A 27 22.70 2.26 45.86
CA GLU A 27 21.85 1.83 44.74
C GLU A 27 21.68 3.00 43.80
N VAL A 28 21.76 2.73 42.50
CA VAL A 28 21.53 3.72 41.44
C VAL A 28 20.59 3.10 40.43
N THR A 29 19.45 3.75 40.24
CA THR A 29 18.50 3.37 39.20
C THR A 29 18.73 4.24 37.96
N ILE A 30 19.00 3.60 36.84
CA ILE A 30 19.12 4.27 35.52
C ILE A 30 17.85 3.97 34.76
N ASN A 31 17.08 5.00 34.46
CA ASN A 31 15.91 4.90 33.59
C ASN A 31 16.33 5.30 32.17
N GLU A 32 16.35 4.35 31.29
CA GLU A 32 16.54 4.62 29.87
C GLU A 32 15.23 5.18 29.31
N LYS A 33 15.27 6.40 28.77
CA LYS A 33 14.09 7.09 28.21
C LYS A 33 13.99 6.95 26.69
N ASN A 34 14.94 6.28 26.07
CA ASN A 34 15.05 6.22 24.62
C ASN A 34 14.14 5.11 24.07
N GLY A 35 13.12 5.50 23.33
CA GLY A 35 12.31 4.56 22.54
C GLY A 35 13.05 4.11 21.28
N ALA A 36 12.71 2.94 20.74
CA ALA A 36 13.11 2.56 19.40
C ALA A 36 12.40 3.47 18.36
N PRO A 37 13.06 3.80 17.23
CA PRO A 37 12.37 4.50 16.16
C PRO A 37 11.26 3.62 15.60
N THR A 38 10.24 4.25 15.05
CA THR A 38 9.07 3.55 14.49
C THR A 38 8.83 3.96 13.06
N VAL A 39 8.26 3.05 12.29
CA VAL A 39 7.65 3.34 11.00
C VAL A 39 6.17 3.03 11.07
N ASP A 40 5.34 3.93 10.57
CA ASP A 40 3.91 3.70 10.36
C ASP A 40 3.59 3.88 8.88
N LYS A 41 3.04 2.82 8.27
CA LYS A 41 2.71 2.77 6.86
C LYS A 41 1.22 2.91 6.66
N GLU A 42 0.84 3.72 5.69
CA GLU A 42 -0.54 3.95 5.29
C GLU A 42 -0.65 3.96 3.77
N VAL A 43 -1.84 3.73 3.28
CA VAL A 43 -2.22 3.80 1.86
C VAL A 43 -3.39 4.76 1.72
N LEU A 44 -3.40 5.51 0.62
CA LEU A 44 -4.48 6.45 0.30
C LEU A 44 -5.66 5.70 -0.32
N GLU A 45 -6.83 5.86 0.28
CA GLU A 45 -8.11 5.50 -0.31
C GLU A 45 -8.62 6.69 -1.12
N ASP A 46 -8.73 6.54 -2.44
CA ASP A 46 -9.03 7.63 -3.36
C ASP A 46 -10.48 8.10 -3.27
N SER A 47 -11.43 7.19 -3.04
CA SER A 47 -12.86 7.50 -2.91
C SER A 47 -13.16 8.45 -1.74
N THR A 48 -12.39 8.36 -0.67
CA THR A 48 -12.53 9.19 0.55
C THR A 48 -11.43 10.22 0.72
N ASN A 49 -10.36 10.11 -0.07
CA ASN A 49 -9.14 10.91 0.05
C ASN A 49 -8.53 10.84 1.47
N THR A 50 -8.56 9.66 2.08
CA THR A 50 -8.05 9.42 3.43
C THR A 50 -6.98 8.33 3.45
N TYR A 51 -5.97 8.51 4.31
CA TYR A 51 -4.95 7.51 4.53
C TYR A 51 -5.39 6.50 5.60
N GLY A 52 -5.12 5.22 5.34
CA GLY A 52 -5.48 4.11 6.24
C GLY A 52 -4.60 2.87 6.04
N LYS A 53 -5.05 1.76 6.61
CA LYS A 53 -4.33 0.48 6.49
C LYS A 53 -4.79 -0.37 5.31
N GLY A 54 -5.79 0.08 4.59
CA GLY A 54 -6.31 -0.58 3.40
C GLY A 54 -6.93 0.41 2.45
N ASN A 55 -6.92 0.07 1.18
CA ASN A 55 -7.65 0.71 0.10
C ASN A 55 -8.08 -0.36 -0.91
N ASP A 56 -8.90 0.04 -1.86
CA ASP A 56 -9.20 -0.77 -3.06
C ASP A 56 -8.85 -0.01 -4.34
N ALA A 57 -8.70 -0.74 -5.44
CA ALA A 57 -8.28 -0.15 -6.71
C ALA A 57 -8.56 -1.08 -7.89
N ASP A 58 -8.78 -0.49 -9.08
CA ASP A 58 -8.80 -1.20 -10.36
C ASP A 58 -7.40 -1.66 -10.79
N VAL A 59 -7.30 -2.74 -11.57
CA VAL A 59 -6.04 -3.09 -12.23
C VAL A 59 -5.59 -1.95 -13.16
N GLY A 60 -4.32 -1.56 -13.04
CA GLY A 60 -3.72 -0.45 -13.78
C GLY A 60 -3.75 0.88 -13.02
N ASP A 61 -4.45 0.96 -11.90
CA ASP A 61 -4.50 2.16 -11.07
C ASP A 61 -3.21 2.39 -10.31
N THR A 62 -2.93 3.67 -10.10
CA THR A 62 -1.81 4.11 -9.28
C THR A 62 -2.24 4.30 -7.85
N VAL A 63 -1.65 3.53 -6.95
CA VAL A 63 -1.89 3.56 -5.52
C VAL A 63 -0.80 4.37 -4.83
N THR A 64 -1.17 5.28 -3.93
CA THR A 64 -0.24 6.12 -3.17
C THR A 64 -0.05 5.59 -1.75
N PHE A 65 1.20 5.36 -1.37
CA PHE A 65 1.60 4.93 -0.04
C PHE A 65 2.34 6.03 0.70
N ARG A 66 2.23 6.01 2.03
CA ARG A 66 2.94 6.89 2.93
C ARG A 66 3.57 6.09 4.06
N ALA A 67 4.88 6.25 4.28
CA ALA A 67 5.60 5.72 5.44
C ALA A 67 6.05 6.88 6.33
N THR A 68 5.51 6.95 7.54
CA THR A 68 5.88 7.96 8.54
C THR A 68 6.88 7.38 9.53
N ILE A 69 8.10 7.92 9.53
CA ILE A 69 9.18 7.53 10.42
C ILE A 69 9.25 8.52 11.58
N LYS A 70 9.18 8.02 12.82
CA LYS A 70 9.45 8.82 14.02
C LYS A 70 10.85 8.49 14.50
N VAL A 71 11.72 9.47 14.42
CA VAL A 71 13.12 9.38 14.88
C VAL A 71 13.11 9.43 16.39
N THR A 72 13.95 8.62 17.04
CA THR A 72 14.06 8.64 18.51
C THR A 72 14.77 9.89 19.01
N ASP A 73 14.78 10.08 20.32
CA ASP A 73 15.53 11.12 21.02
C ASP A 73 17.04 10.84 21.11
N GLY A 74 17.52 9.66 20.66
CA GLY A 74 18.93 9.32 20.54
C GLY A 74 19.56 9.78 19.22
N ASP A 75 20.86 9.45 19.04
CA ASP A 75 21.61 9.75 17.81
C ASP A 75 21.10 8.88 16.64
N PRO A 76 20.47 9.48 15.61
CA PRO A 76 19.92 8.71 14.50
C PRO A 76 21.01 8.32 13.51
N LYS A 77 21.45 7.05 13.58
CA LYS A 77 22.47 6.50 12.69
C LYS A 77 21.93 5.37 11.83
N ASN A 78 22.41 5.33 10.58
CA ASN A 78 22.18 4.23 9.64
C ASN A 78 20.69 3.88 9.44
N TYR A 79 19.81 4.89 9.36
CA TYR A 79 18.39 4.65 9.11
C TYR A 79 18.17 4.24 7.65
N VAL A 80 17.59 3.06 7.46
CA VAL A 80 17.19 2.54 6.15
C VAL A 80 15.73 2.12 6.22
N LEU A 81 14.91 2.69 5.37
CA LEU A 81 13.54 2.22 5.14
C LEU A 81 13.59 1.10 4.09
N HIS A 82 13.17 -0.09 4.49
CA HIS A 82 12.96 -1.24 3.61
C HIS A 82 11.49 -1.36 3.31
N ASP A 83 11.14 -1.57 2.05
CA ASP A 83 9.76 -1.75 1.59
C ASP A 83 9.62 -3.02 0.79
N LYS A 84 8.58 -3.80 1.09
CA LYS A 84 8.29 -5.07 0.45
C LYS A 84 6.86 -5.09 -0.05
N MET A 85 6.70 -5.02 -1.34
CA MET A 85 5.42 -5.15 -2.03
C MET A 85 5.16 -6.59 -2.44
N SER A 86 3.89 -7.00 -2.43
CA SER A 86 3.45 -8.23 -3.07
C SER A 86 3.59 -8.15 -4.60
N GLU A 87 3.58 -9.31 -5.27
CA GLU A 87 3.73 -9.38 -6.73
C GLU A 87 2.63 -8.64 -7.51
N GLY A 88 1.47 -8.41 -6.88
CA GLY A 88 0.36 -7.63 -7.45
C GLY A 88 0.57 -6.12 -7.49
N LEU A 89 1.68 -5.63 -6.92
CA LEU A 89 2.05 -4.22 -6.84
C LEU A 89 3.37 -3.99 -7.59
N THR A 90 3.39 -3.02 -8.49
CA THR A 90 4.61 -2.62 -9.23
C THR A 90 5.05 -1.22 -8.78
N PHE A 91 6.15 -1.14 -8.05
CA PHE A 91 6.73 0.13 -7.57
C PHE A 91 7.03 1.08 -8.74
N GLN A 92 6.57 2.32 -8.63
CA GLN A 92 6.81 3.36 -9.64
C GLN A 92 7.92 4.32 -9.24
N GLY A 93 7.96 4.74 -7.99
CA GLY A 93 8.97 5.67 -7.51
C GLY A 93 8.57 6.41 -6.24
N ILE A 94 9.56 7.08 -5.64
CA ILE A 94 9.35 8.01 -4.54
C ILE A 94 8.81 9.32 -5.11
N THR A 95 7.71 9.81 -4.57
CA THR A 95 7.07 11.07 -4.97
C THR A 95 7.52 12.23 -4.10
N SER A 96 7.68 12.00 -2.81
CA SER A 96 8.19 13.01 -1.88
C SER A 96 8.89 12.38 -0.67
N VAL A 97 9.88 13.07 -0.12
CA VAL A 97 10.44 12.81 1.19
C VAL A 97 10.50 14.13 1.94
N THR A 98 9.74 14.25 3.01
CA THR A 98 9.68 15.47 3.82
C THR A 98 10.10 15.17 5.26
N ARG A 99 10.71 16.14 5.90
CA ARG A 99 11.12 16.06 7.30
C ARG A 99 10.52 17.23 8.06
N THR A 100 9.88 16.94 9.18
CA THR A 100 9.47 17.94 10.17
C THR A 100 10.48 17.95 11.30
N ASN A 101 11.12 19.08 11.51
CA ASN A 101 12.12 19.28 12.56
C ASN A 101 11.43 19.43 13.93
N ALA A 102 11.79 18.62 14.90
CA ALA A 102 11.20 18.62 16.24
C ALA A 102 11.33 19.97 16.97
N GLY A 103 12.45 20.67 16.80
CA GLY A 103 12.72 21.92 17.51
C GLY A 103 12.03 23.16 16.95
N THR A 104 11.64 23.16 15.68
CA THR A 104 11.13 24.35 14.97
C THR A 104 9.81 24.14 14.27
N SER A 105 9.35 22.88 14.14
CA SER A 105 8.21 22.47 13.30
C SER A 105 8.38 22.89 11.82
N ALA A 106 9.59 23.22 11.40
CA ALA A 106 9.90 23.53 10.02
C ALA A 106 9.82 22.25 9.16
N HIS A 107 9.30 22.40 7.95
CA HIS A 107 9.20 21.32 6.97
C HIS A 107 10.30 21.48 5.91
N ASP A 108 11.14 20.47 5.78
CA ASP A 108 12.19 20.41 4.77
C ASP A 108 11.88 19.32 3.75
N THR A 109 12.16 19.59 2.48
CA THR A 109 12.17 18.55 1.45
C THR A 109 13.55 17.88 1.40
N LEU A 110 13.58 16.57 1.51
CA LEU A 110 14.79 15.78 1.38
C LEU A 110 14.92 15.26 -0.06
N ASN A 111 16.10 15.45 -0.66
CA ASN A 111 16.36 15.10 -2.06
C ASN A 111 17.25 13.87 -2.17
N GLU A 112 16.94 13.00 -3.14
CA GLU A 112 17.79 11.87 -3.49
C GLU A 112 19.22 12.33 -3.82
N ASN A 113 20.19 11.48 -3.55
CA ASN A 113 21.61 11.72 -3.70
C ASN A 113 22.23 12.82 -2.80
N THR A 114 21.43 13.75 -2.29
CA THR A 114 21.88 14.76 -1.32
C THR A 114 21.61 14.30 0.12
N HIS A 115 20.39 13.86 0.41
CA HIS A 115 19.93 13.53 1.76
C HIS A 115 19.72 12.02 1.99
N TYR A 116 19.42 11.29 0.93
CA TYR A 116 19.25 9.82 0.97
C TYR A 116 19.73 9.19 -0.33
N THR A 117 19.88 7.88 -0.32
CA THR A 117 20.10 7.05 -1.52
C THR A 117 18.95 6.08 -1.66
N LEU A 118 18.51 5.83 -2.89
CA LEU A 118 17.46 4.87 -3.20
C LEU A 118 18.05 3.70 -3.99
N LYS A 119 17.84 2.46 -3.50
CA LYS A 119 18.10 1.23 -4.25
C LYS A 119 16.77 0.56 -4.55
N LYS A 120 16.61 0.04 -5.76
CA LYS A 120 15.39 -0.66 -6.21
C LYS A 120 15.71 -1.82 -7.14
N GLY A 121 14.82 -2.81 -7.17
CA GLY A 121 14.98 -3.98 -8.02
C GLY A 121 16.31 -4.71 -7.76
N ALA A 122 17.06 -5.04 -8.79
CA ALA A 122 18.32 -5.77 -8.68
C ALA A 122 19.44 -5.04 -7.88
N ALA A 123 19.28 -3.74 -7.61
CA ALA A 123 20.22 -2.98 -6.78
C ALA A 123 19.96 -3.10 -5.28
N VAL A 124 18.82 -3.67 -4.88
CA VAL A 124 18.52 -3.95 -3.47
C VAL A 124 19.48 -5.01 -2.95
N THR A 125 20.05 -4.78 -1.78
CA THR A 125 21.05 -5.66 -1.17
C THR A 125 20.62 -6.15 0.22
N ASP A 126 19.32 -6.18 0.47
CA ASP A 126 18.78 -6.65 1.74
C ASP A 126 19.04 -8.15 1.94
N SER A 127 19.93 -8.46 2.88
CA SER A 127 20.27 -9.85 3.20
C SER A 127 19.27 -10.53 4.13
N VAL A 128 18.40 -9.75 4.79
CA VAL A 128 17.37 -10.24 5.72
C VAL A 128 16.07 -10.56 4.97
N ASP A 129 15.69 -9.71 4.01
CA ASP A 129 14.53 -9.95 3.14
C ASP A 129 14.92 -9.82 1.66
N PRO A 130 15.22 -10.94 0.99
CA PRO A 130 15.59 -10.92 -0.42
C PRO A 130 14.48 -10.47 -1.37
N ASN A 131 13.23 -10.33 -0.87
CA ASN A 131 12.09 -9.83 -1.63
C ASN A 131 11.80 -8.34 -1.34
N CYS A 132 12.71 -7.62 -0.70
CA CYS A 132 12.59 -6.19 -0.52
C CYS A 132 12.50 -5.49 -1.89
N THR A 133 11.52 -4.61 -2.05
CA THR A 133 11.25 -3.93 -3.33
C THR A 133 12.18 -2.74 -3.52
N PHE A 134 12.38 -1.95 -2.44
CA PHE A 134 13.32 -0.85 -2.42
C PHE A 134 13.91 -0.61 -1.02
N GLU A 135 15.08 -0.01 -0.99
CA GLU A 135 15.76 0.51 0.19
C GLU A 135 15.97 2.01 0.04
N LEU A 136 15.53 2.79 1.03
CA LEU A 136 15.82 4.22 1.12
C LEU A 136 16.70 4.45 2.34
N ALA A 137 18.00 4.71 2.10
CA ALA A 137 18.99 4.91 3.15
C ALA A 137 19.29 6.40 3.36
N PHE A 138 19.02 6.91 4.56
CA PHE A 138 19.33 8.30 4.92
C PHE A 138 20.83 8.46 5.13
N LYS A 139 21.40 9.56 4.61
CA LYS A 139 22.80 9.90 4.81
C LYS A 139 23.05 10.38 6.25
N GLU A 140 24.31 10.29 6.68
CA GLU A 140 24.73 10.77 7.98
C GLU A 140 24.35 12.25 8.20
N ASN A 141 24.00 12.58 9.43
CA ASN A 141 23.64 13.93 9.88
C ASN A 141 22.40 14.58 9.21
N VAL A 142 21.67 13.85 8.37
CA VAL A 142 20.41 14.34 7.77
C VAL A 142 19.30 14.36 8.80
N LEU A 143 19.12 13.26 9.54
CA LEU A 143 18.09 13.15 10.58
C LEU A 143 18.62 13.70 11.91
N LYS A 144 17.73 14.26 12.69
CA LYS A 144 17.98 14.76 14.05
C LYS A 144 17.04 14.05 15.04
N PRO A 145 17.42 14.03 16.34
CA PRO A 145 16.55 13.46 17.36
C PRO A 145 15.14 14.07 17.31
N ASN A 146 14.13 13.20 17.43
CA ASN A 146 12.70 13.54 17.42
C ASN A 146 12.15 14.14 16.11
N ASP A 147 12.91 14.09 15.03
CA ASP A 147 12.37 14.43 13.71
C ASP A 147 11.25 13.44 13.31
N VAL A 148 10.33 13.92 12.50
CA VAL A 148 9.34 13.09 11.82
C VAL A 148 9.60 13.17 10.32
N VAL A 149 9.79 12.01 9.68
CA VAL A 149 10.00 11.93 8.23
C VAL A 149 8.82 11.23 7.59
N VAL A 150 8.32 11.81 6.52
CA VAL A 150 7.26 11.22 5.69
C VAL A 150 7.85 10.89 4.33
N VAL A 151 7.77 9.63 3.93
CA VAL A 151 8.15 9.14 2.60
C VAL A 151 6.87 8.77 1.87
N GLU A 152 6.57 9.47 0.78
CA GLU A 152 5.46 9.14 -0.12
C GLU A 152 5.99 8.54 -1.41
N TYR A 153 5.27 7.56 -1.93
CA TYR A 153 5.65 6.82 -3.13
C TYR A 153 4.44 6.14 -3.74
N THR A 154 4.57 5.68 -4.97
CA THR A 154 3.48 5.09 -5.71
C THR A 154 3.82 3.69 -6.22
N ALA A 155 2.79 2.89 -6.38
CA ALA A 155 2.81 1.62 -7.11
C ALA A 155 1.58 1.49 -8.00
N VAL A 156 1.66 0.65 -9.02
CA VAL A 156 0.52 0.29 -9.87
C VAL A 156 0.04 -1.12 -9.51
N ILE A 157 -1.27 -1.29 -9.40
CA ILE A 157 -1.91 -2.60 -9.33
C ILE A 157 -1.74 -3.27 -10.70
N ASN A 158 -1.12 -4.43 -10.73
CA ASN A 158 -0.85 -5.18 -11.96
C ASN A 158 -1.72 -6.44 -12.10
N GLU A 159 -1.57 -7.13 -13.22
CA GLU A 159 -2.35 -8.34 -13.55
C GLU A 159 -2.15 -9.53 -12.60
N LYS A 160 -1.10 -9.49 -11.74
CA LYS A 160 -0.84 -10.51 -10.71
C LYS A 160 -1.56 -10.23 -9.38
N ALA A 161 -2.31 -9.13 -9.30
CA ALA A 161 -3.02 -8.77 -8.08
C ALA A 161 -3.96 -9.89 -7.61
N VAL A 162 -3.86 -10.23 -6.33
CA VAL A 162 -4.72 -11.20 -5.67
C VAL A 162 -6.09 -10.58 -5.43
N ILE A 163 -7.14 -11.25 -5.94
CA ILE A 163 -8.53 -10.78 -5.88
C ILE A 163 -9.15 -11.17 -4.53
N GLY A 164 -9.93 -10.27 -3.95
CA GLY A 164 -10.74 -10.50 -2.75
C GLY A 164 -10.00 -10.20 -1.44
N SER A 165 -10.53 -10.71 -0.33
CA SER A 165 -10.18 -10.32 1.05
C SER A 165 -8.74 -10.61 1.49
N THR A 166 -8.00 -11.45 0.78
CA THR A 166 -6.57 -11.66 1.05
C THR A 166 -5.79 -10.36 0.81
N GLY A 167 -6.14 -9.63 -0.27
CA GLY A 167 -5.52 -8.38 -0.67
C GLY A 167 -4.05 -8.51 -1.08
N ASN A 168 -3.47 -7.39 -1.45
CA ASN A 168 -2.10 -7.26 -1.92
C ASN A 168 -1.30 -6.48 -0.87
N PRO A 169 -0.54 -7.18 0.01
CA PRO A 169 0.17 -6.52 1.09
C PRO A 169 1.35 -5.70 0.58
N ASN A 170 1.61 -4.60 1.29
CA ASN A 170 2.83 -3.82 1.20
C ASN A 170 3.33 -3.52 2.62
N GLU A 171 4.56 -3.92 2.95
CA GLU A 171 5.14 -3.86 4.27
C GLU A 171 6.37 -2.94 4.28
N ALA A 172 6.49 -2.11 5.31
CA ALA A 172 7.64 -1.26 5.57
C ALA A 172 8.32 -1.66 6.88
N THR A 173 9.64 -1.76 6.87
CA THR A 173 10.47 -2.01 8.05
C THR A 173 11.56 -0.97 8.12
N LEU A 174 11.79 -0.41 9.30
CA LEU A 174 12.88 0.53 9.55
C LEU A 174 14.08 -0.20 10.15
N GLU A 175 15.22 -0.12 9.47
CA GLU A 175 16.52 -0.52 10.00
C GLU A 175 17.23 0.71 10.56
N TYR A 176 17.95 0.55 11.66
CA TYR A 176 18.69 1.62 12.33
C TYR A 176 19.92 1.07 13.06
N LYS A 177 20.87 1.93 13.38
CA LYS A 177 22.16 1.57 14.01
C LYS A 177 22.89 0.48 13.19
N ASP A 178 23.21 -0.62 13.83
CA ASP A 178 24.05 -1.69 13.28
C ASP A 178 23.19 -2.85 12.72
N GLY A 179 22.16 -2.54 11.92
CA GLY A 179 21.29 -3.53 11.30
C GLY A 179 20.13 -3.98 12.20
N THR A 180 19.85 -3.26 13.29
CA THR A 180 18.67 -3.52 14.11
C THR A 180 17.40 -3.13 13.36
N ARG A 181 16.42 -4.01 13.29
CA ARG A 181 15.11 -3.75 12.63
C ARG A 181 14.01 -3.55 13.64
N GLY A 182 13.19 -2.52 13.38
CA GLY A 182 11.98 -2.24 14.13
C GLY A 182 10.82 -3.18 13.77
N THR A 183 9.69 -2.97 14.43
CA THR A 183 8.45 -3.67 14.10
C THR A 183 7.95 -3.23 12.72
N PRO A 184 7.64 -4.18 11.81
CA PRO A 184 7.06 -3.85 10.51
C PRO A 184 5.69 -3.18 10.64
N SER A 185 5.37 -2.31 9.69
CA SER A 185 4.03 -1.75 9.49
C SER A 185 3.57 -2.06 8.08
N SER A 186 2.34 -2.50 7.92
CA SER A 186 1.82 -2.95 6.63
C SER A 186 0.47 -2.34 6.28
N THR A 187 0.19 -2.32 4.98
CA THR A 187 -1.10 -1.97 4.38
C THR A 187 -1.54 -3.08 3.43
N LYS A 188 -2.79 -3.05 3.01
CA LYS A 188 -3.31 -3.95 1.96
C LYS A 188 -4.09 -3.15 0.93
N THR A 189 -3.83 -3.42 -0.33
CA THR A 189 -4.67 -2.96 -1.44
C THR A 189 -5.54 -4.12 -1.90
N TYR A 190 -6.84 -3.90 -2.00
CA TYR A 190 -7.81 -4.90 -2.42
C TYR A 190 -8.24 -4.65 -3.85
N THR A 191 -8.69 -5.69 -4.51
CA THR A 191 -9.34 -5.64 -5.80
C THR A 191 -10.38 -6.75 -5.87
N TRP A 192 -11.48 -6.51 -6.56
CA TRP A 192 -12.68 -7.33 -6.47
C TRP A 192 -13.03 -7.98 -7.79
N LYS A 193 -14.05 -8.82 -7.79
CA LYS A 193 -14.63 -9.42 -8.99
C LYS A 193 -16.15 -9.42 -8.91
N ILE A 194 -16.75 -9.41 -10.09
CA ILE A 194 -18.17 -9.62 -10.29
C ILE A 194 -18.34 -10.89 -11.12
N ASP A 195 -19.08 -11.86 -10.60
CA ASP A 195 -19.48 -13.07 -11.31
C ASP A 195 -20.97 -12.94 -11.67
N ILE A 196 -21.29 -13.03 -12.96
CA ILE A 196 -22.64 -12.88 -13.50
C ILE A 196 -23.08 -14.22 -14.06
N TYR A 197 -24.34 -14.57 -13.84
CA TYR A 197 -24.98 -15.74 -14.44
C TYR A 197 -26.22 -15.34 -15.23
N LYS A 198 -26.12 -15.37 -16.56
CA LYS A 198 -27.26 -15.17 -17.47
C LYS A 198 -28.01 -16.49 -17.68
N TYR A 199 -29.30 -16.48 -17.45
CA TYR A 199 -30.15 -17.67 -17.56
C TYR A 199 -31.54 -17.32 -18.09
N PHE A 200 -32.23 -18.33 -18.56
CA PHE A 200 -33.69 -18.29 -18.73
C PHE A 200 -34.35 -19.34 -17.82
N GLN A 201 -35.66 -19.20 -17.57
CA GLN A 201 -36.42 -20.22 -16.88
C GLN A 201 -37.23 -21.00 -17.89
N ASP A 202 -37.11 -22.33 -17.86
CA ASP A 202 -37.97 -23.21 -18.66
C ASP A 202 -39.42 -23.26 -18.11
N SER A 203 -40.31 -23.99 -18.79
CA SER A 203 -41.73 -24.12 -18.39
C SER A 203 -41.91 -24.77 -17.00
N ALA A 204 -40.90 -25.45 -16.48
CA ALA A 204 -40.89 -26.04 -15.14
C ALA A 204 -40.26 -25.10 -14.09
N GLY A 205 -39.86 -23.87 -14.47
CA GLY A 205 -39.22 -22.90 -13.60
C GLY A 205 -37.71 -23.16 -13.33
N THR A 206 -37.12 -24.12 -14.06
CA THR A 206 -35.69 -24.44 -13.89
C THR A 206 -34.83 -23.43 -14.62
N LYS A 207 -33.83 -22.90 -13.92
CA LYS A 207 -32.81 -22.00 -14.51
C LYS A 207 -31.90 -22.78 -15.46
N LYS A 208 -31.84 -22.34 -16.69
CA LYS A 208 -30.98 -22.88 -17.75
C LYS A 208 -29.99 -21.80 -18.19
N PRO A 209 -28.70 -22.12 -18.38
CA PRO A 209 -27.71 -21.14 -18.85
C PRO A 209 -28.14 -20.56 -20.20
N LEU A 210 -27.83 -19.28 -20.39
CA LEU A 210 -28.14 -18.58 -21.64
C LEU A 210 -26.85 -17.88 -22.11
N LYS A 211 -26.28 -18.45 -23.20
CA LYS A 211 -25.08 -17.92 -23.84
C LYS A 211 -25.40 -16.79 -24.82
N ASP A 212 -24.35 -16.11 -25.28
CA ASP A 212 -24.36 -15.07 -26.32
C ASP A 212 -25.14 -13.80 -25.96
N ALA A 213 -25.44 -13.59 -24.68
CA ALA A 213 -25.91 -12.29 -24.19
C ALA A 213 -24.69 -11.37 -24.02
N THR A 214 -24.76 -10.16 -24.60
CA THR A 214 -23.66 -9.21 -24.52
C THR A 214 -24.05 -8.00 -23.68
N PHE A 215 -23.14 -7.61 -22.80
CA PHE A 215 -23.29 -6.48 -21.87
C PHE A 215 -22.13 -5.52 -22.00
N VAL A 216 -22.32 -4.32 -21.48
CA VAL A 216 -21.23 -3.41 -21.10
C VAL A 216 -21.34 -3.11 -19.61
N LEU A 217 -20.19 -3.00 -18.95
CA LEU A 217 -20.09 -2.56 -17.57
C LEU A 217 -19.94 -1.04 -17.55
N TYR A 218 -20.65 -0.37 -16.65
CA TYR A 218 -20.43 1.06 -16.40
C TYR A 218 -20.59 1.39 -14.92
N ARG A 219 -20.03 2.52 -14.52
CA ARG A 219 -20.24 3.18 -13.21
C ARG A 219 -20.73 4.61 -13.44
N GLN A 220 -21.14 5.28 -12.37
CA GLN A 220 -21.43 6.72 -12.43
C GLN A 220 -20.32 7.48 -11.75
N ASN A 221 -19.77 8.49 -12.42
CA ASN A 221 -18.79 9.38 -11.81
C ASN A 221 -19.44 10.36 -10.81
N SER A 222 -18.64 11.18 -10.17
CA SER A 222 -19.10 12.16 -9.18
C SER A 222 -20.13 13.17 -9.68
N SER A 223 -20.25 13.33 -11.00
CA SER A 223 -21.26 14.16 -11.68
C SER A 223 -22.48 13.37 -12.13
N ASN A 224 -22.62 12.11 -11.72
CA ASN A 224 -23.68 11.20 -12.10
C ASN A 224 -23.74 10.93 -13.62
N THR A 225 -22.58 10.96 -14.28
CA THR A 225 -22.41 10.66 -15.70
C THR A 225 -21.86 9.25 -15.85
N PRO A 226 -22.42 8.40 -16.74
CA PRO A 226 -21.90 7.06 -16.98
C PRO A 226 -20.47 7.08 -17.53
N GLU A 227 -19.64 6.21 -16.96
CA GLU A 227 -18.32 5.87 -17.48
C GLU A 227 -18.25 4.36 -17.72
N TYR A 228 -17.91 3.97 -18.92
CA TYR A 228 -17.93 2.59 -19.38
C TYR A 228 -16.55 1.94 -19.25
N ALA A 229 -16.53 0.67 -18.85
CA ALA A 229 -15.30 -0.07 -18.65
C ALA A 229 -14.71 -0.53 -19.98
N LYS A 230 -13.52 -0.08 -20.31
CA LYS A 230 -12.64 -0.62 -21.35
C LYS A 230 -11.58 -1.48 -20.68
N ILE A 231 -11.75 -2.79 -20.76
CA ILE A 231 -11.02 -3.76 -19.97
C ILE A 231 -9.92 -4.41 -20.81
N SER A 232 -8.69 -4.38 -20.31
CA SER A 232 -7.55 -5.16 -20.78
C SER A 232 -6.99 -6.06 -19.66
N ALA A 233 -5.98 -6.87 -19.93
CA ALA A 233 -5.39 -7.76 -18.94
C ALA A 233 -4.70 -6.99 -17.80
N ASP A 234 -4.15 -5.84 -18.10
CA ASP A 234 -3.29 -5.02 -17.24
C ASP A 234 -3.94 -3.71 -16.79
N LYS A 235 -5.11 -3.34 -17.36
CA LYS A 235 -5.76 -2.07 -17.05
C LYS A 235 -7.27 -2.11 -17.27
N ILE A 236 -8.00 -1.44 -16.38
CA ILE A 236 -9.37 -0.98 -16.60
C ILE A 236 -9.32 0.52 -16.84
N GLU A 237 -9.85 0.96 -17.97
CA GLU A 237 -9.95 2.37 -18.35
C GLU A 237 -11.43 2.74 -18.40
N TRP A 238 -11.80 3.81 -17.70
CA TRP A 238 -13.15 4.33 -17.67
C TRP A 238 -13.32 5.40 -18.74
N VAL A 239 -14.18 5.14 -19.72
CA VAL A 239 -14.40 5.99 -20.90
C VAL A 239 -15.84 6.51 -20.95
N THR A 240 -16.04 7.70 -21.49
CA THR A 240 -17.36 8.33 -21.62
C THR A 240 -18.19 7.76 -22.77
N GLU A 241 -17.51 7.24 -23.80
CA GLU A 241 -18.14 6.74 -25.01
C GLU A 241 -18.45 5.25 -24.87
N LYS A 242 -19.72 4.89 -24.86
CA LYS A 242 -20.18 3.50 -24.71
C LYS A 242 -19.61 2.55 -25.76
N GLU A 243 -19.42 3.03 -26.98
CA GLU A 243 -18.87 2.28 -28.10
C GLU A 243 -17.42 1.82 -27.91
N GLN A 244 -16.70 2.45 -26.96
CA GLN A 244 -15.33 2.09 -26.58
C GLN A 244 -15.32 1.04 -25.47
N ALA A 245 -16.45 0.75 -24.83
CA ALA A 245 -16.56 -0.24 -23.78
C ALA A 245 -16.18 -1.64 -24.27
N THR A 246 -15.57 -2.44 -23.42
CA THR A 246 -15.32 -3.85 -23.72
C THR A 246 -16.63 -4.65 -23.68
N PRO A 247 -17.03 -5.31 -24.79
CA PRO A 247 -18.18 -6.17 -24.79
C PRO A 247 -17.96 -7.41 -23.91
N LEU A 248 -18.90 -7.68 -23.01
CA LEU A 248 -18.88 -8.80 -22.08
C LEU A 248 -19.97 -9.80 -22.49
N THR A 249 -19.55 -10.95 -23.01
CA THR A 249 -20.49 -11.94 -23.56
C THR A 249 -20.56 -13.18 -22.69
N SER A 250 -21.80 -13.64 -22.39
CA SER A 250 -21.99 -14.86 -21.61
C SER A 250 -21.54 -16.10 -22.37
N ASP A 251 -20.82 -16.98 -21.69
CA ASP A 251 -20.29 -18.25 -22.22
C ASP A 251 -21.35 -19.36 -22.30
N GLU A 252 -20.92 -20.59 -22.63
CA GLU A 252 -21.80 -21.78 -22.73
C GLU A 252 -22.52 -22.11 -21.42
N GLU A 253 -21.91 -21.77 -20.27
CA GLU A 253 -22.48 -21.91 -18.93
C GLU A 253 -23.29 -20.69 -18.49
N GLY A 254 -23.48 -19.68 -19.36
CA GLY A 254 -24.18 -18.43 -19.08
C GLY A 254 -23.40 -17.46 -18.18
N LYS A 255 -22.08 -17.67 -18.04
CA LYS A 255 -21.26 -16.91 -17.11
C LYS A 255 -20.56 -15.75 -17.79
N ILE A 256 -20.39 -14.66 -17.04
CA ILE A 256 -19.47 -13.55 -17.32
C ILE A 256 -18.73 -13.27 -16.03
N ALA A 257 -17.41 -13.17 -16.09
CA ALA A 257 -16.58 -12.79 -14.96
C ALA A 257 -15.81 -11.49 -15.27
N ILE A 258 -15.91 -10.53 -14.37
CA ILE A 258 -15.16 -9.27 -14.44
C ILE A 258 -14.32 -9.21 -13.17
N SER A 259 -13.03 -9.04 -13.30
CA SER A 259 -12.10 -9.15 -12.17
C SER A 259 -11.16 -7.96 -12.08
N ARG A 260 -10.59 -7.77 -10.89
CA ARG A 260 -9.66 -6.70 -10.55
C ARG A 260 -10.27 -5.31 -10.67
N LEU A 261 -11.47 -5.21 -10.10
CA LEU A 261 -12.25 -3.99 -9.96
C LEU A 261 -12.00 -3.34 -8.60
N ASP A 262 -12.06 -2.03 -8.58
CA ASP A 262 -12.22 -1.23 -7.38
C ASP A 262 -13.56 -1.53 -6.66
N ALA A 263 -13.75 -1.06 -5.44
CA ALA A 263 -15.03 -1.13 -4.75
C ALA A 263 -15.92 0.05 -5.16
N ASP A 264 -16.93 -0.21 -5.98
CA ASP A 264 -17.85 0.82 -6.48
C ASP A 264 -19.25 0.21 -6.74
N THR A 265 -20.18 1.05 -7.13
CA THR A 265 -21.50 0.65 -7.64
C THR A 265 -21.44 0.51 -9.15
N TYR A 266 -21.55 -0.72 -9.61
CA TYR A 266 -21.48 -1.04 -11.03
C TYR A 266 -22.83 -1.37 -11.60
N TYR A 267 -23.01 -1.06 -12.88
CA TYR A 267 -24.19 -1.34 -13.66
C TYR A 267 -23.84 -2.16 -14.90
N LEU A 268 -24.72 -3.09 -15.25
CA LEU A 268 -24.62 -3.90 -16.46
C LEU A 268 -25.76 -3.56 -17.40
N GLU A 269 -25.43 -3.08 -18.58
CA GLU A 269 -26.42 -2.82 -19.63
C GLU A 269 -26.31 -3.88 -20.71
N GLU A 270 -27.44 -4.59 -20.99
CA GLU A 270 -27.50 -5.58 -22.06
C GLU A 270 -27.57 -4.87 -23.41
N THR A 271 -26.54 -5.02 -24.23
CA THR A 271 -26.44 -4.39 -25.56
C THR A 271 -26.91 -5.31 -26.66
N LYS A 272 -26.89 -6.63 -26.40
CA LYS A 272 -27.40 -7.64 -27.34
C LYS A 272 -27.97 -8.83 -26.59
N ALA A 273 -29.24 -9.13 -26.80
CA ALA A 273 -29.86 -10.35 -26.33
C ALA A 273 -29.51 -11.54 -27.23
N PRO A 274 -29.47 -12.77 -26.71
CA PRO A 274 -29.38 -13.98 -27.50
C PRO A 274 -30.54 -14.14 -28.46
N THR A 275 -30.33 -14.86 -29.56
CA THR A 275 -31.38 -15.11 -30.56
C THR A 275 -32.62 -15.76 -29.94
N GLY A 276 -33.79 -15.17 -30.17
CA GLY A 276 -35.04 -15.64 -29.62
C GLY A 276 -35.43 -15.07 -28.25
N TYR A 277 -34.64 -14.17 -27.70
CA TYR A 277 -34.92 -13.50 -26.45
C TYR A 277 -34.98 -11.97 -26.61
N ASN A 278 -35.73 -11.33 -25.75
CA ASN A 278 -35.79 -9.87 -25.69
C ASN A 278 -34.66 -9.37 -24.79
N PRO A 279 -34.06 -8.20 -25.11
CA PRO A 279 -33.07 -7.58 -24.22
C PRO A 279 -33.72 -7.10 -22.92
N LEU A 280 -32.92 -6.95 -21.89
CA LEU A 280 -33.34 -6.29 -20.65
C LEU A 280 -33.74 -4.84 -20.95
N THR A 281 -34.80 -4.37 -20.32
CA THR A 281 -35.35 -3.01 -20.53
C THR A 281 -34.65 -1.96 -19.67
N SER A 282 -33.87 -2.39 -18.70
CA SER A 282 -33.10 -1.53 -17.81
C SER A 282 -31.81 -2.22 -17.40
N PRO A 283 -30.74 -1.45 -17.04
CA PRO A 283 -29.53 -1.99 -16.46
C PRO A 283 -29.78 -2.70 -15.12
N ILE A 284 -28.92 -3.62 -14.82
CA ILE A 284 -28.90 -4.36 -13.54
C ILE A 284 -27.91 -3.68 -12.61
#